data_6001b384319cc04671875826d9200a5f
#
_entry.id   6001b384319cc04671875826d9200a5f
#
_cell.length_a   1.000
_cell.length_b   1.000
_cell.length_c   1.000
_cell.angle_alpha   90.00
_cell.angle_beta   90.00
_cell.angle_gamma   90.00
#
_symmetry.space_group_name_H-M   'P 1'
#
loop_
_entity.id
_entity.type
_entity.pdbx_description
1 polymer ?
#
loop_
_entity_poly.entity_id
_entity_poly.type
_entity_poly.pdbx_seq_one_letter_code
_entity_poly.pdbx_strand_id
1 'polypeptide(L)'
;MKYNKYRKLGNTSKEIFPIGLGAMSFTDFYGNCEEHQAAEVLNTCLDLGVNHIDTANVYGMGLSEERIGNFLSSNGQSSKNFFSIATKASIHRDPDTGERSFNNEGKHLESELDKSLKRLGIECVDLFYIHRRDNKFQIEEVVTSLSNLIKKGKTKSIGFSEIAPSSLIRASKIHQIDAVQSEYSLSTRSVEMGLLQTCKQLNTSLVAFSPVGRTLLTD
;
A
#
# COMPACT_ATOMS: atom_id res chain seq x y z
N MET A 1 28.94 -10.07 9.42
CA MET A 1 27.49 -9.93 9.69
C MET A 1 26.75 -10.52 8.51
N LYS A 2 25.88 -11.56 8.71
CA LYS A 2 24.97 -11.97 7.66
C LYS A 2 23.91 -10.88 7.53
N TYR A 3 23.90 -10.14 6.43
CA TYR A 3 22.82 -9.24 6.11
C TYR A 3 21.54 -10.07 5.98
N ASN A 4 20.59 -9.85 6.89
CA ASN A 4 19.25 -10.41 6.69
C ASN A 4 18.63 -9.67 5.50
N LYS A 5 18.38 -10.41 4.40
CA LYS A 5 17.86 -9.89 3.13
C LYS A 5 16.43 -9.37 3.28
N TYR A 6 15.68 -9.88 4.26
CA TYR A 6 14.27 -9.55 4.50
C TYR A 6 14.06 -8.71 5.76
N ARG A 7 12.98 -7.96 5.81
CA ARG A 7 12.61 -7.06 6.91
C ARG A 7 11.14 -7.25 7.28
N LYS A 8 10.82 -7.04 8.54
CA LYS A 8 9.43 -6.98 8.99
C LYS A 8 8.80 -5.65 8.56
N LEU A 9 7.52 -5.70 8.20
CA LEU A 9 6.71 -4.52 7.95
C LEU A 9 5.88 -4.25 9.23
N GLY A 10 6.30 -3.27 10.04
CA GLY A 10 5.71 -3.02 11.36
C GLY A 10 5.77 -4.23 12.28
N ASN A 11 4.63 -4.56 12.88
CA ASN A 11 4.46 -5.74 13.74
C ASN A 11 3.94 -6.98 12.99
N THR A 12 3.92 -6.95 11.66
CA THR A 12 3.46 -8.09 10.87
C THR A 12 4.37 -9.30 11.02
N SER A 13 3.82 -10.50 10.88
CA SER A 13 4.60 -11.75 10.93
C SER A 13 5.36 -12.02 9.64
N LYS A 14 4.92 -11.44 8.51
CA LYS A 14 5.52 -11.69 7.20
C LYS A 14 6.74 -10.80 6.97
N GLU A 15 7.85 -11.41 6.64
CA GLU A 15 9.05 -10.69 6.23
C GLU A 15 8.98 -10.36 4.74
N ILE A 16 9.33 -9.13 4.39
CA ILE A 16 9.34 -8.64 3.00
C ILE A 16 10.74 -8.27 2.55
N PHE A 17 10.98 -8.36 1.26
CA PHE A 17 12.19 -7.80 0.65
C PHE A 17 12.20 -6.28 0.84
N PRO A 18 13.35 -5.65 1.14
CA PRO A 18 13.39 -4.22 1.46
C PRO A 18 13.05 -3.29 0.27
N ILE A 19 13.09 -3.80 -0.95
CA ILE A 19 12.60 -3.11 -2.14
C ILE A 19 11.28 -3.77 -2.53
N GLY A 20 10.21 -2.99 -2.61
CA GLY A 20 8.90 -3.45 -3.04
C GLY A 20 8.59 -2.99 -4.47
N LEU A 21 7.69 -3.70 -5.12
CA LEU A 21 7.15 -3.34 -6.43
C LEU A 21 6.00 -2.34 -6.27
N GLY A 22 6.15 -1.14 -6.83
CA GLY A 22 5.06 -0.17 -6.98
C GLY A 22 4.29 -0.41 -8.26
N ALA A 23 3.06 -0.91 -8.15
CA ALA A 23 2.26 -1.35 -9.29
C ALA A 23 1.43 -0.24 -9.96
N MET A 24 1.68 1.05 -9.65
CA MET A 24 1.08 2.16 -10.39
C MET A 24 1.52 2.16 -11.86
N SER A 25 2.72 1.66 -12.16
CA SER A 25 3.24 1.46 -13.50
C SER A 25 2.50 0.37 -14.30
N PHE A 26 1.68 -0.45 -13.65
CA PHE A 26 0.79 -1.40 -14.33
C PHE A 26 -0.45 -0.74 -14.94
N THR A 27 -0.43 0.57 -15.09
CA THR A 27 -1.46 1.40 -15.71
C THR A 27 -0.79 2.34 -16.70
N ASP A 28 -1.58 3.12 -17.42
CA ASP A 28 -1.04 4.07 -18.40
C ASP A 28 -0.44 5.36 -17.77
N PHE A 29 -0.24 5.36 -16.45
CA PHE A 29 0.21 6.57 -15.73
C PHE A 29 1.62 7.01 -16.12
N TYR A 30 2.52 6.06 -16.40
CA TYR A 30 3.89 6.32 -16.85
C TYR A 30 4.13 5.95 -18.33
N GLY A 31 3.07 5.77 -19.10
CA GLY A 31 3.06 5.26 -20.45
C GLY A 31 2.32 3.94 -20.55
N ASN A 32 2.03 3.52 -21.78
CA ASN A 32 1.27 2.29 -22.02
C ASN A 32 1.98 1.08 -21.37
N CYS A 33 1.23 0.27 -20.65
CA CYS A 33 1.69 -0.99 -20.09
C CYS A 33 0.67 -2.06 -20.45
N GLU A 34 1.07 -3.02 -21.25
CA GLU A 34 0.24 -4.16 -21.59
C GLU A 34 0.24 -5.21 -20.48
N GLU A 35 -0.79 -6.08 -20.45
CA GLU A 35 -0.93 -7.09 -19.40
C GLU A 35 0.27 -8.06 -19.34
N HIS A 36 0.82 -8.45 -20.49
CA HIS A 36 1.98 -9.33 -20.53
C HIS A 36 3.24 -8.68 -19.92
N GLN A 37 3.42 -7.37 -20.08
CA GLN A 37 4.55 -6.63 -19.48
C GLN A 37 4.43 -6.59 -17.95
N ALA A 38 3.21 -6.39 -17.41
CA ALA A 38 2.98 -6.49 -15.97
C ALA A 38 3.29 -7.90 -15.45
N ALA A 39 2.90 -8.94 -16.21
CA ALA A 39 3.20 -10.33 -15.86
C ALA A 39 4.71 -10.65 -15.89
N GLU A 40 5.47 -10.13 -16.85
CA GLU A 40 6.93 -10.26 -16.92
C GLU A 40 7.62 -9.62 -15.70
N VAL A 41 7.17 -8.43 -15.28
CA VAL A 41 7.68 -7.78 -14.07
C VAL A 41 7.38 -8.62 -12.83
N LEU A 42 6.18 -9.18 -12.71
CA LEU A 42 5.81 -10.04 -11.57
C LEU A 42 6.60 -11.35 -11.56
N ASN A 43 6.87 -11.97 -12.72
CA ASN A 43 7.76 -13.13 -12.82
C ASN A 43 9.19 -12.76 -12.38
N THR A 44 9.72 -11.63 -12.83
CA THR A 44 11.03 -11.13 -12.39
C THR A 44 11.08 -10.93 -10.87
N CYS A 45 9.98 -10.44 -10.26
CA CYS A 45 9.88 -10.35 -8.80
C CYS A 45 9.96 -11.72 -8.12
N LEU A 46 9.32 -12.76 -8.66
CA LEU A 46 9.45 -14.14 -8.16
C LEU A 46 10.90 -14.61 -8.22
N ASP A 47 11.57 -14.44 -9.35
CA ASP A 47 12.95 -14.88 -9.58
C ASP A 47 13.95 -14.19 -8.65
N LEU A 48 13.76 -12.90 -8.40
CA LEU A 48 14.64 -12.08 -7.55
C LEU A 48 14.28 -12.13 -6.06
N GLY A 49 13.16 -12.71 -5.69
CA GLY A 49 12.67 -12.76 -4.31
C GLY A 49 12.05 -11.46 -3.81
N VAL A 50 11.62 -10.58 -4.72
CA VAL A 50 10.90 -9.34 -4.39
C VAL A 50 9.44 -9.70 -4.14
N ASN A 51 9.07 -9.80 -2.87
CA ASN A 51 7.78 -10.36 -2.47
C ASN A 51 6.77 -9.33 -1.96
N HIS A 52 7.04 -8.04 -2.03
CA HIS A 52 6.09 -6.99 -1.63
C HIS A 52 5.57 -6.24 -2.85
N ILE A 53 4.24 -6.25 -3.02
CA ILE A 53 3.54 -5.50 -4.08
C ILE A 53 2.69 -4.42 -3.43
N ASP A 54 2.85 -3.19 -3.91
CA ASP A 54 2.08 -2.02 -3.50
C ASP A 54 1.20 -1.53 -4.66
N THR A 55 -0.10 -1.62 -4.49
CA THR A 55 -1.11 -1.13 -5.44
C THR A 55 -2.13 -0.21 -4.78
N ALA A 56 -3.19 0.18 -5.47
CA ALA A 56 -4.32 0.95 -4.95
C ALA A 56 -5.54 0.83 -5.87
N ASN A 57 -6.75 0.97 -5.29
CA ASN A 57 -8.00 0.96 -6.05
C ASN A 57 -8.07 2.03 -7.16
N VAL A 58 -7.42 3.17 -6.95
CA VAL A 58 -7.42 4.30 -7.89
C VAL A 58 -6.40 4.14 -9.04
N TYR A 59 -5.47 3.18 -8.96
CA TYR A 59 -4.48 2.97 -10.02
C TYR A 59 -5.14 2.36 -11.26
N GLY A 60 -5.32 3.19 -12.29
CA GLY A 60 -6.07 2.84 -13.49
C GLY A 60 -7.53 2.44 -13.20
N MET A 61 -8.14 3.02 -12.15
CA MET A 61 -9.51 2.70 -11.71
C MET A 61 -9.72 1.20 -11.43
N GLY A 62 -8.70 0.55 -10.86
CA GLY A 62 -8.69 -0.88 -10.53
C GLY A 62 -7.85 -1.75 -11.47
N LEU A 63 -7.42 -1.25 -12.62
CA LEU A 63 -6.66 -2.00 -13.62
C LEU A 63 -5.37 -2.63 -13.04
N SER A 64 -4.65 -1.91 -12.18
CA SER A 64 -3.46 -2.44 -11.52
C SER A 64 -3.78 -3.68 -10.67
N GLU A 65 -4.86 -3.63 -9.90
CA GLU A 65 -5.31 -4.77 -9.08
C GLU A 65 -5.79 -5.95 -9.95
N GLU A 66 -6.48 -5.67 -11.06
CA GLU A 66 -6.92 -6.71 -12.01
C GLU A 66 -5.74 -7.44 -12.64
N ARG A 67 -4.72 -6.71 -13.11
CA ARG A 67 -3.50 -7.33 -13.68
C ARG A 67 -2.75 -8.19 -12.67
N ILE A 68 -2.64 -7.73 -11.42
CA ILE A 68 -2.08 -8.53 -10.33
C ILE A 68 -2.95 -9.78 -10.09
N GLY A 69 -4.27 -9.64 -10.02
CA GLY A 69 -5.21 -10.73 -9.80
C GLY A 69 -5.17 -11.78 -10.91
N ASN A 70 -5.09 -11.37 -12.17
CA ASN A 70 -4.95 -12.25 -13.33
C ASN A 70 -3.65 -13.06 -13.24
N PHE A 71 -2.55 -12.39 -12.90
CA PHE A 71 -1.25 -13.05 -12.68
C PHE A 71 -1.31 -14.09 -11.56
N LEU A 72 -1.87 -13.72 -10.40
CA LEU A 72 -2.01 -14.61 -9.25
C LEU A 72 -2.89 -15.82 -9.56
N SER A 73 -3.96 -15.63 -10.34
CA SER A 73 -4.84 -16.71 -10.75
C SER A 73 -4.15 -17.68 -11.72
N SER A 74 -3.38 -17.16 -12.66
CA SER A 74 -2.65 -17.97 -13.66
C SER A 74 -1.48 -18.76 -13.05
N ASN A 75 -0.83 -18.22 -11.99
CA ASN A 75 0.33 -18.83 -11.34
C ASN A 75 -0.03 -19.63 -10.06
N GLY A 76 -1.30 -19.66 -9.69
CA GLY A 76 -1.84 -20.51 -8.63
C GLY A 76 -1.43 -20.12 -7.20
N GLN A 77 -1.67 -21.03 -6.25
CA GLN A 77 -1.53 -20.77 -4.81
C GLN A 77 -0.10 -20.42 -4.39
N SER A 78 0.92 -20.92 -5.10
CA SER A 78 2.32 -20.63 -4.79
C SER A 78 2.63 -19.13 -4.89
N SER A 79 2.17 -18.46 -5.96
CA SER A 79 2.36 -17.03 -6.15
C SER A 79 1.57 -16.21 -5.13
N LYS A 80 0.33 -16.63 -4.80
CA LYS A 80 -0.49 -15.99 -3.75
C LYS A 80 0.20 -16.05 -2.37
N ASN A 81 0.85 -17.15 -2.05
CA ASN A 81 1.58 -17.32 -0.79
C ASN A 81 2.90 -16.54 -0.76
N PHE A 82 3.54 -16.39 -1.92
CA PHE A 82 4.81 -15.67 -2.02
C PHE A 82 4.63 -14.17 -1.80
N PHE A 83 3.68 -13.55 -2.49
CA PHE A 83 3.52 -12.11 -2.43
C PHE A 83 2.85 -11.62 -1.14
N SER A 84 3.36 -10.52 -0.61
CA SER A 84 2.74 -9.67 0.41
C SER A 84 2.10 -8.49 -0.33
N ILE A 85 0.78 -8.43 -0.30
CA ILE A 85 0.03 -7.45 -1.10
C ILE A 85 -0.48 -6.34 -0.21
N ALA A 86 -0.11 -5.11 -0.57
CA ALA A 86 -0.68 -3.89 -0.01
C ALA A 86 -1.57 -3.21 -1.05
N THR A 87 -2.78 -2.82 -0.64
CA THR A 87 -3.64 -1.93 -1.44
C THR A 87 -4.14 -0.75 -0.61
N LYS A 88 -4.75 0.21 -1.27
CA LYS A 88 -5.16 1.48 -0.67
C LYS A 88 -6.53 1.90 -1.16
N ALA A 89 -7.29 2.59 -0.30
CA ALA A 89 -8.50 3.29 -0.69
C ALA A 89 -8.57 4.66 0.00
N SER A 90 -9.54 5.42 -0.33
CA SER A 90 -10.00 6.74 0.10
C SER A 90 -10.01 7.79 -1.01
N ILE A 91 -9.13 7.65 -2.02
CA ILE A 91 -9.16 8.55 -3.17
C ILE A 91 -10.30 8.08 -4.08
N HIS A 92 -11.23 8.98 -4.34
CA HIS A 92 -12.21 8.84 -5.41
C HIS A 92 -11.87 9.81 -6.53
N ARG A 93 -11.97 9.35 -7.75
CA ARG A 93 -11.87 10.18 -8.94
C ARG A 93 -13.17 10.06 -9.70
N ASP A 94 -13.84 11.18 -9.91
CA ASP A 94 -15.03 11.24 -10.73
C ASP A 94 -14.68 10.85 -12.17
N PRO A 95 -15.36 9.86 -12.77
CA PRO A 95 -15.03 9.36 -14.09
C PRO A 95 -15.29 10.38 -15.22
N ASP A 96 -16.24 11.29 -15.03
CA ASP A 96 -16.66 12.25 -16.05
C ASP A 96 -15.85 13.55 -15.98
N THR A 97 -15.60 14.04 -14.77
CA THR A 97 -14.92 15.32 -14.54
C THR A 97 -13.45 15.19 -14.22
N GLY A 98 -12.99 14.00 -13.79
CA GLY A 98 -11.65 13.75 -13.29
C GLY A 98 -11.38 14.37 -11.90
N GLU A 99 -12.39 15.00 -11.27
CA GLU A 99 -12.25 15.62 -9.97
C GLU A 99 -11.88 14.59 -8.90
N ARG A 100 -10.94 14.97 -8.02
CA ARG A 100 -10.48 14.12 -6.92
C ARG A 100 -11.13 14.53 -5.62
N SER A 101 -11.72 13.57 -4.94
CA SER A 101 -12.23 13.72 -3.58
C SER A 101 -11.67 12.61 -2.68
N PHE A 102 -11.82 12.80 -1.36
CA PHE A 102 -11.39 11.81 -0.37
C PHE A 102 -12.59 11.39 0.47
N ASN A 103 -12.66 10.10 0.78
CA ASN A 103 -13.68 9.58 1.67
C ASN A 103 -13.07 8.54 2.61
N ASN A 104 -13.06 8.85 3.92
CA ASN A 104 -12.60 7.93 4.95
C ASN A 104 -13.76 7.34 5.79
N GLU A 105 -15.01 7.41 5.29
CA GLU A 105 -16.13 6.73 5.93
C GLU A 105 -15.88 5.22 6.01
N GLY A 106 -16.10 4.61 7.18
CA GLY A 106 -15.80 3.19 7.39
C GLY A 106 -16.53 2.23 6.44
N LYS A 107 -17.81 2.50 6.11
CA LYS A 107 -18.57 1.70 5.15
C LYS A 107 -18.03 1.84 3.73
N HIS A 108 -17.62 3.04 3.35
CA HIS A 108 -16.99 3.27 2.06
C HIS A 108 -15.66 2.53 1.94
N LEU A 109 -14.79 2.65 2.96
CA LEU A 109 -13.49 1.96 2.99
C LEU A 109 -13.66 0.44 2.91
N GLU A 110 -14.64 -0.13 3.62
CA GLU A 110 -14.94 -1.55 3.53
C GLU A 110 -15.40 -1.96 2.13
N SER A 111 -16.33 -1.21 1.54
CA SER A 111 -16.80 -1.47 0.17
C SER A 111 -15.68 -1.41 -0.86
N GLU A 112 -14.79 -0.42 -0.77
CA GLU A 112 -13.64 -0.32 -1.66
C GLU A 112 -12.64 -1.46 -1.48
N LEU A 113 -12.39 -1.89 -0.23
CA LEU A 113 -11.56 -3.06 0.03
C LEU A 113 -12.18 -4.34 -0.55
N ASP A 114 -13.50 -4.53 -0.42
CA ASP A 114 -14.20 -5.68 -1.01
C ASP A 114 -14.05 -5.73 -2.54
N LYS A 115 -14.15 -4.59 -3.20
CA LYS A 115 -13.89 -4.48 -4.64
C LYS A 115 -12.44 -4.81 -4.98
N SER A 116 -11.48 -4.33 -4.18
CA SER A 116 -10.05 -4.62 -4.34
C SER A 116 -9.75 -6.11 -4.18
N LEU A 117 -10.29 -6.75 -3.15
CA LEU A 117 -10.16 -8.20 -2.92
C LEU A 117 -10.70 -9.01 -4.09
N LYS A 118 -11.85 -8.58 -4.66
CA LYS A 118 -12.44 -9.23 -5.84
C LYS A 118 -11.52 -9.11 -7.06
N ARG A 119 -10.97 -7.91 -7.36
CA ARG A 119 -10.05 -7.70 -8.49
C ARG A 119 -8.76 -8.49 -8.32
N LEU A 120 -8.20 -8.51 -7.11
CA LEU A 120 -6.99 -9.26 -6.78
C LEU A 120 -7.20 -10.79 -6.73
N GLY A 121 -8.44 -11.28 -6.65
CA GLY A 121 -8.75 -12.70 -6.55
C GLY A 121 -8.24 -13.35 -5.27
N ILE A 122 -8.27 -12.61 -4.15
CA ILE A 122 -7.83 -13.04 -2.81
C ILE A 122 -8.87 -12.65 -1.76
N GLU A 123 -8.88 -13.33 -0.63
CA GLU A 123 -9.82 -13.06 0.47
C GLU A 123 -9.29 -12.03 1.49
N CYS A 124 -7.98 -11.84 1.54
CA CYS A 124 -7.32 -10.98 2.53
C CYS A 124 -6.06 -10.37 1.95
N VAL A 125 -5.87 -9.05 2.10
CA VAL A 125 -4.61 -8.38 1.81
C VAL A 125 -3.68 -8.38 3.03
N ASP A 126 -2.37 -8.30 2.81
CA ASP A 126 -1.41 -8.23 3.91
C ASP A 126 -1.44 -6.85 4.58
N LEU A 127 -1.71 -5.79 3.83
CA LEU A 127 -1.74 -4.42 4.34
C LEU A 127 -2.77 -3.58 3.58
N PHE A 128 -3.60 -2.84 4.33
CA PHE A 128 -4.56 -1.89 3.78
C PHE A 128 -4.25 -0.49 4.25
N TYR A 129 -4.04 0.43 3.30
CA TYR A 129 -3.72 1.83 3.59
C TYR A 129 -4.92 2.75 3.41
N ILE A 130 -5.02 3.76 4.27
CA ILE A 130 -5.69 5.01 3.91
C ILE A 130 -4.78 5.77 2.96
N HIS A 131 -5.20 5.91 1.69
CA HIS A 131 -4.39 6.53 0.64
C HIS A 131 -4.19 8.03 0.88
N ARG A 132 -5.26 8.74 1.31
CA ARG A 132 -5.21 10.15 1.74
C ARG A 132 -6.24 10.40 2.84
N ARG A 133 -5.88 11.29 3.75
CA ARG A 133 -6.78 11.68 4.83
C ARG A 133 -7.90 12.57 4.31
N ASP A 134 -9.13 12.25 4.73
CA ASP A 134 -10.28 13.15 4.68
C ASP A 134 -10.46 13.76 6.07
N ASN A 135 -10.28 15.07 6.18
CA ASN A 135 -10.38 15.80 7.45
C ASN A 135 -11.79 15.89 8.01
N LYS A 136 -12.82 15.46 7.26
CA LYS A 136 -14.20 15.35 7.75
C LYS A 136 -14.36 14.28 8.82
N PHE A 137 -13.46 13.28 8.86
CA PHE A 137 -13.51 12.17 9.80
C PHE A 137 -12.37 12.27 10.83
N GLN A 138 -12.71 12.05 12.11
CA GLN A 138 -11.69 11.96 13.15
C GLN A 138 -10.80 10.74 12.92
N ILE A 139 -9.50 10.87 13.19
CA ILE A 139 -8.55 9.79 12.93
C ILE A 139 -8.88 8.54 13.74
N GLU A 140 -9.39 8.71 14.95
CA GLU A 140 -9.79 7.65 15.86
C GLU A 140 -10.94 6.80 15.28
N GLU A 141 -11.92 7.45 14.65
CA GLU A 141 -13.05 6.78 13.98
C GLU A 141 -12.56 5.98 12.77
N VAL A 142 -11.66 6.57 11.98
CA VAL A 142 -11.07 5.91 10.82
C VAL A 142 -10.29 4.66 11.25
N VAL A 143 -9.44 4.77 12.28
CA VAL A 143 -8.65 3.63 12.77
C VAL A 143 -9.55 2.55 13.39
N THR A 144 -10.62 2.94 14.09
CA THR A 144 -11.61 1.99 14.60
C THR A 144 -12.26 1.21 13.45
N SER A 145 -12.62 1.87 12.37
CA SER A 145 -13.17 1.23 11.17
C SER A 145 -12.15 0.27 10.53
N LEU A 146 -10.89 0.69 10.39
CA LEU A 146 -9.81 -0.17 9.85
C LEU A 146 -9.57 -1.40 10.75
N SER A 147 -9.56 -1.24 12.07
CA SER A 147 -9.39 -2.36 12.99
C SER A 147 -10.50 -3.40 12.88
N ASN A 148 -11.72 -2.96 12.53
CA ASN A 148 -12.82 -3.87 12.25
C ASN A 148 -12.61 -4.67 10.96
N LEU A 149 -11.92 -4.13 9.96
CA LEU A 149 -11.55 -4.88 8.75
C LEU A 149 -10.55 -6.01 9.06
N ILE A 150 -9.64 -5.78 10.01
CA ILE A 150 -8.74 -6.83 10.52
C ILE A 150 -9.57 -7.94 11.21
N LYS A 151 -10.50 -7.56 12.11
CA LYS A 151 -11.38 -8.54 12.79
C LYS A 151 -12.23 -9.34 11.82
N LYS A 152 -12.63 -8.76 10.69
CA LYS A 152 -13.36 -9.43 9.60
C LYS A 152 -12.47 -10.29 8.69
N GLY A 153 -11.15 -10.29 8.91
CA GLY A 153 -10.20 -11.06 8.11
C GLY A 153 -9.93 -10.51 6.71
N LYS A 154 -10.34 -9.27 6.40
CA LYS A 154 -10.17 -8.65 5.08
C LYS A 154 -8.77 -8.06 4.85
N THR A 155 -8.07 -7.72 5.93
CA THR A 155 -6.67 -7.28 5.92
C THR A 155 -5.95 -7.80 7.16
N LYS A 156 -4.63 -8.06 7.06
CA LYS A 156 -3.82 -8.49 8.21
C LYS A 156 -3.27 -7.32 9.01
N SER A 157 -3.06 -6.18 8.35
CA SER A 157 -2.46 -4.99 8.94
C SER A 157 -3.00 -3.72 8.28
N ILE A 158 -2.78 -2.57 8.93
CA ILE A 158 -3.27 -1.28 8.47
C ILE A 158 -2.18 -0.22 8.46
N GLY A 159 -2.33 0.75 7.56
CA GLY A 159 -1.38 1.83 7.41
C GLY A 159 -2.00 3.13 6.89
N PHE A 160 -1.17 4.14 6.78
CA PHE A 160 -1.52 5.44 6.20
C PHE A 160 -0.51 5.87 5.15
N SER A 161 -0.97 6.56 4.13
CA SER A 161 -0.09 7.28 3.21
C SER A 161 -0.20 8.79 3.48
N GLU A 162 0.96 9.45 3.62
CA GLU A 162 1.05 10.88 3.88
C GLU A 162 0.28 11.31 5.15
N ILE A 163 0.77 10.90 6.33
CA ILE A 163 0.20 11.26 7.63
C ILE A 163 1.17 12.11 8.45
N ALA A 164 0.65 13.11 9.15
CA ALA A 164 1.44 13.91 10.08
C ALA A 164 1.82 13.11 11.34
N PRO A 165 2.99 13.37 11.97
CA PRO A 165 3.42 12.70 13.20
C PRO A 165 2.39 12.72 14.33
N SER A 166 1.75 13.87 14.55
CA SER A 166 0.73 14.03 15.60
C SER A 166 -0.52 13.16 15.33
N SER A 167 -0.93 13.04 14.08
CA SER A 167 -2.04 12.17 13.67
C SER A 167 -1.67 10.69 13.81
N LEU A 168 -0.43 10.32 13.49
CA LEU A 168 0.06 8.95 13.67
C LEU A 168 0.07 8.55 15.16
N ILE A 169 0.50 9.45 16.04
CA ILE A 169 0.47 9.23 17.50
C ILE A 169 -0.97 9.00 18.00
N ARG A 170 -1.93 9.79 17.52
CA ARG A 170 -3.35 9.64 17.88
C ARG A 170 -3.90 8.30 17.35
N ALA A 171 -3.62 7.98 16.09
CA ALA A 171 -4.03 6.74 15.43
C ALA A 171 -3.54 5.51 16.21
N SER A 172 -2.26 5.50 16.60
CA SER A 172 -1.62 4.37 17.27
C SER A 172 -2.12 4.12 18.70
N LYS A 173 -2.84 5.08 19.31
CA LYS A 173 -3.52 4.87 20.60
C LYS A 173 -4.77 3.99 20.47
N ILE A 174 -5.36 3.91 19.28
CA ILE A 174 -6.57 3.11 19.00
C ILE A 174 -6.21 1.71 18.54
N HIS A 175 -5.25 1.61 17.61
CA HIS A 175 -4.75 0.35 17.07
C HIS A 175 -3.34 0.55 16.55
N GLN A 176 -2.50 -0.50 16.56
CA GLN A 176 -1.18 -0.47 15.93
C GLN A 176 -1.29 -0.08 14.46
N ILE A 177 -0.48 0.90 14.06
CA ILE A 177 -0.30 1.26 12.65
C ILE A 177 0.99 0.60 12.19
N ASP A 178 0.90 -0.35 11.28
CA ASP A 178 2.04 -1.18 10.87
C ASP A 178 2.96 -0.47 9.90
N ALA A 179 2.42 0.38 9.04
CA ALA A 179 3.19 1.11 8.05
C ALA A 179 2.67 2.53 7.80
N VAL A 180 3.59 3.43 7.53
CA VAL A 180 3.35 4.74 6.93
C VAL A 180 4.10 4.81 5.62
N GLN A 181 3.39 5.18 4.54
CA GLN A 181 3.99 5.38 3.23
C GLN A 181 4.08 6.87 2.93
N SER A 182 5.29 7.38 2.66
CA SER A 182 5.53 8.79 2.35
C SER A 182 6.59 8.97 1.29
N GLU A 183 6.55 10.10 0.59
CA GLU A 183 7.62 10.47 -0.33
C GLU A 183 8.92 10.67 0.46
N TYR A 184 9.95 9.94 0.05
CA TYR A 184 11.27 10.06 0.68
C TYR A 184 12.38 9.73 -0.30
N SER A 185 13.25 10.71 -0.54
CA SER A 185 14.41 10.59 -1.43
C SER A 185 15.50 11.57 -0.99
N LEU A 186 16.60 11.61 -1.69
CA LEU A 186 17.64 12.62 -1.44
C LEU A 186 17.15 14.06 -1.68
N SER A 187 16.14 14.25 -2.54
CA SER A 187 15.54 15.57 -2.83
C SER A 187 14.33 15.90 -1.95
N THR A 188 13.63 14.90 -1.38
CA THR A 188 12.45 15.09 -0.54
C THR A 188 12.70 14.49 0.84
N ARG A 189 13.01 15.33 1.82
CA ARG A 189 13.47 14.91 3.16
C ARG A 189 12.53 15.32 4.30
N SER A 190 11.31 15.75 4.00
CA SER A 190 10.35 16.25 5.00
C SER A 190 10.02 15.22 6.09
N VAL A 191 10.09 13.92 5.80
CA VAL A 191 9.86 12.85 6.78
C VAL A 191 10.86 12.87 7.95
N GLU A 192 12.05 13.44 7.74
CA GLU A 192 13.09 13.59 8.79
C GLU A 192 12.73 14.63 9.84
N MET A 193 11.74 15.50 9.56
CA MET A 193 11.28 16.55 10.46
C MET A 193 10.29 16.04 11.54
N GLY A 194 10.37 14.76 11.91
CA GLY A 194 9.58 14.16 12.99
C GLY A 194 8.90 12.83 12.65
N LEU A 195 8.53 12.57 11.39
CA LEU A 195 7.80 11.36 11.03
C LEU A 195 8.66 10.10 11.21
N LEU A 196 9.95 10.13 10.85
CA LEU A 196 10.86 9.00 11.06
C LEU A 196 11.00 8.65 12.54
N GLN A 197 11.17 9.66 13.40
CA GLN A 197 11.31 9.48 14.84
C GLN A 197 10.01 8.91 15.43
N THR A 198 8.86 9.42 14.99
CA THR A 198 7.54 8.95 15.43
C THR A 198 7.31 7.50 14.97
N CYS A 199 7.62 7.16 13.74
CA CYS A 199 7.54 5.79 13.25
C CYS A 199 8.40 4.83 14.09
N LYS A 200 9.64 5.22 14.39
CA LYS A 200 10.55 4.43 15.24
C LYS A 200 9.97 4.23 16.64
N GLN A 201 9.45 5.28 17.28
CA GLN A 201 8.88 5.23 18.63
C GLN A 201 7.63 4.33 18.70
N LEU A 202 6.84 4.30 17.64
CA LEU A 202 5.59 3.53 17.56
C LEU A 202 5.76 2.15 16.93
N ASN A 203 6.99 1.74 16.61
CA ASN A 203 7.28 0.50 15.90
C ASN A 203 6.47 0.36 14.58
N THR A 204 6.35 1.47 13.88
CA THR A 204 5.69 1.60 12.56
C THR A 204 6.77 1.65 11.48
N SER A 205 6.64 0.87 10.42
CA SER A 205 7.58 0.94 9.30
C SER A 205 7.33 2.18 8.44
N LEU A 206 8.39 2.87 8.03
CA LEU A 206 8.31 3.85 6.96
C LEU A 206 8.56 3.16 5.62
N VAL A 207 7.63 3.32 4.68
CA VAL A 207 7.72 2.85 3.30
C VAL A 207 7.91 4.06 2.39
N ALA A 208 9.07 4.16 1.76
CA ALA A 208 9.39 5.27 0.87
C ALA A 208 8.77 5.03 -0.52
N PHE A 209 8.01 6.00 -1.05
CA PHE A 209 7.69 6.03 -2.47
C PHE A 209 8.53 7.12 -3.17
N SER A 210 8.71 6.98 -4.48
CA SER A 210 9.59 7.83 -5.31
C SER A 210 11.02 7.97 -4.74
N PRO A 211 11.70 6.90 -4.28
CA PRO A 211 12.98 7.00 -3.61
C PRO A 211 14.11 7.54 -4.50
N VAL A 212 13.94 7.44 -5.82
CA VAL A 212 14.88 7.99 -6.84
C VAL A 212 14.36 9.28 -7.48
N GLY A 213 13.40 9.96 -6.84
CA GLY A 213 12.90 11.25 -7.30
C GLY A 213 12.26 11.20 -8.69
N ARG A 214 11.54 10.10 -9.01
CA ARG A 214 10.95 9.85 -10.34
C ARG A 214 11.99 9.96 -11.47
N THR A 215 13.09 9.26 -11.32
CA THR A 215 14.27 9.23 -12.21
C THR A 215 15.19 10.46 -12.15
N LEU A 216 14.82 11.54 -11.45
CA LEU A 216 15.69 12.72 -11.30
C LEU A 216 17.05 12.38 -10.66
N LEU A 217 17.13 11.34 -9.85
CA LEU A 217 18.31 10.91 -9.12
C LEU A 217 18.98 9.66 -9.73
N THR A 218 18.63 9.33 -10.96
CA THR A 218 19.24 8.24 -11.74
C THR A 218 19.92 8.80 -12.99
N ASP A 219 20.90 8.05 -13.51
CA ASP A 219 21.59 8.39 -14.78
C ASP A 219 20.66 8.23 -15.97
#